data_a573bde352e2310255a6bd927cd529ca
#
_entry.id   a573bde352e2310255a6bd927cd529ca
#
_cell.length_a   1.000
_cell.length_b   1.000
_cell.length_c   1.000
_cell.angle_alpha   90.00
_cell.angle_beta   90.00
_cell.angle_gamma   90.00
#
_symmetry.space_group_name_H-M   'P 1'
#
loop_
_entity.id
_entity.type
_entity.pdbx_description
1 polymer ?
#
loop_
_entity_poly.entity_id
_entity_poly.type
_entity_poly.pdbx_seq_one_letter_code
_entity_poly.pdbx_strand_id
1 'polypeptide(L)'
;MKKIVALLPVIFLSTTFLSTGVFARDQIKVVGSSTVYPFATIVAEKFGKGTKFKTPAIESTGSGGGMKLFCAGVGLQHPDVTNASRRMKEKEFKLCNSNGVTATEFVVGNDGLAFSNNTNARKFEISIMHIAAALAEKLPRAGGLEENWLKTWKEVDAFVAGNATGQPLIGLPNTPIRVLVPPPTSGTRDAMGSLFMKNGHKKLGTYADVGKKGAKKLREDGAAIEVGENDNLIIEKLAADEQLFGIFGYSFFDQNRDKVQASIVDGVELNFENIASYKYPGARPLFTYVKREHLGVIPGIKEF
;
A
#
# COMPACT_ATOMS: atom_id res chain seq x y z
N MET A 1 -28.71 73.23 -56.04
CA MET A 1 -28.46 72.66 -54.70
C MET A 1 -28.63 71.15 -54.81
N LYS A 2 -27.52 70.40 -54.97
CA LYS A 2 -27.54 68.90 -55.08
C LYS A 2 -27.30 68.33 -53.73
N LYS A 3 -28.23 67.48 -53.22
CA LYS A 3 -28.09 66.75 -51.96
C LYS A 3 -27.33 65.46 -52.25
N ILE A 4 -26.16 65.33 -51.65
CA ILE A 4 -25.37 64.09 -51.65
C ILE A 4 -25.90 63.21 -50.53
N VAL A 5 -26.44 62.02 -50.83
CA VAL A 5 -26.81 60.96 -49.87
C VAL A 5 -25.61 60.05 -49.73
N ALA A 6 -24.97 60.09 -48.57
CA ALA A 6 -23.88 59.12 -48.24
C ALA A 6 -24.46 57.80 -47.78
N LEU A 7 -24.22 56.74 -48.52
CA LEU A 7 -24.48 55.35 -48.10
C LEU A 7 -23.31 54.90 -47.25
N LEU A 8 -23.56 54.56 -45.95
CA LEU A 8 -22.60 53.92 -45.09
C LEU A 8 -22.72 52.37 -45.31
N PRO A 9 -21.64 51.68 -45.57
CA PRO A 9 -21.66 50.22 -45.63
C PRO A 9 -21.73 49.64 -44.20
N VAL A 10 -22.77 48.82 -43.88
CA VAL A 10 -22.87 48.02 -42.69
C VAL A 10 -21.95 46.80 -42.85
N ILE A 11 -20.84 46.81 -42.17
CA ILE A 11 -19.93 45.64 -42.09
C ILE A 11 -20.52 44.64 -41.11
N PHE A 12 -21.05 43.55 -41.63
CA PHE A 12 -21.47 42.38 -40.84
C PHE A 12 -20.20 41.64 -40.36
N LEU A 13 -19.83 41.87 -39.10
CA LEU A 13 -18.76 41.15 -38.42
C LEU A 13 -19.25 39.73 -38.06
N SER A 14 -18.99 38.76 -38.94
CA SER A 14 -19.29 37.35 -38.68
C SER A 14 -18.33 36.84 -37.62
N THR A 15 -18.76 36.78 -36.35
CA THR A 15 -18.04 36.09 -35.29
C THR A 15 -18.14 34.58 -35.49
N THR A 16 -17.13 33.99 -36.12
CA THR A 16 -16.92 32.56 -36.13
C THR A 16 -16.58 32.12 -34.71
N PHE A 17 -17.54 31.52 -34.00
CA PHE A 17 -17.26 30.73 -32.78
C PHE A 17 -16.38 29.55 -33.18
N LEU A 18 -15.07 29.64 -32.98
CA LEU A 18 -14.21 28.49 -32.91
C LEU A 18 -14.62 27.70 -31.66
N SER A 19 -15.50 26.71 -31.82
CA SER A 19 -15.69 25.67 -30.83
C SER A 19 -14.36 24.93 -30.69
N THR A 20 -13.56 25.32 -29.69
CA THR A 20 -12.45 24.49 -29.22
C THR A 20 -13.07 23.19 -28.74
N GLY A 21 -13.03 22.16 -29.60
CA GLY A 21 -13.40 20.81 -29.21
C GLY A 21 -12.57 20.46 -28.00
N VAL A 22 -13.20 20.33 -26.85
CA VAL A 22 -12.57 19.73 -25.68
C VAL A 22 -12.29 18.29 -26.11
N PHE A 23 -11.04 17.99 -26.49
CA PHE A 23 -10.61 16.63 -26.76
C PHE A 23 -10.82 15.86 -25.45
N ALA A 24 -11.92 15.13 -25.38
CA ALA A 24 -12.16 14.19 -24.30
C ALA A 24 -10.98 13.20 -24.29
N ARG A 25 -10.34 13.06 -23.14
CA ARG A 25 -9.30 12.02 -22.96
C ARG A 25 -9.93 10.67 -23.28
N ASP A 26 -9.29 9.89 -24.14
CA ASP A 26 -9.76 8.57 -24.61
C ASP A 26 -8.97 7.40 -23.99
N GLN A 27 -8.18 7.69 -22.95
CA GLN A 27 -7.38 6.72 -22.21
C GLN A 27 -7.74 6.76 -20.72
N ILE A 28 -8.02 5.60 -20.15
CA ILE A 28 -8.28 5.46 -18.71
C ILE A 28 -7.01 5.78 -17.94
N LYS A 29 -7.13 6.61 -16.89
CA LYS A 29 -6.05 6.91 -15.95
C LYS A 29 -6.31 6.26 -14.60
N VAL A 30 -5.40 5.36 -14.20
CA VAL A 30 -5.44 4.63 -12.94
C VAL A 30 -4.26 5.07 -12.08
N VAL A 31 -4.51 5.40 -10.83
CA VAL A 31 -3.47 5.79 -9.86
C VAL A 31 -3.59 4.95 -8.58
N GLY A 32 -2.60 4.98 -7.72
CA GLY A 32 -2.77 4.47 -6.35
C GLY A 32 -1.71 3.48 -5.90
N SER A 33 -2.15 2.41 -5.25
CA SER A 33 -1.33 1.46 -4.50
C SER A 33 -0.18 0.86 -5.31
N SER A 34 1.04 0.96 -4.80
CA SER A 34 2.23 0.25 -5.32
C SER A 34 2.09 -1.27 -5.23
N THR A 35 1.38 -1.78 -4.22
CA THR A 35 1.08 -3.22 -4.09
C THR A 35 0.17 -3.73 -5.21
N VAL A 36 -0.82 -2.93 -5.64
CA VAL A 36 -1.76 -3.31 -6.70
C VAL A 36 -1.19 -3.02 -8.08
N TYR A 37 -0.20 -2.12 -8.18
CA TYR A 37 0.37 -1.64 -9.43
C TYR A 37 0.80 -2.77 -10.41
N PRO A 38 1.57 -3.81 -10.01
CA PRO A 38 1.99 -4.87 -10.92
C PRO A 38 0.79 -5.62 -11.52
N PHE A 39 -0.21 -5.93 -10.71
CA PHE A 39 -1.42 -6.63 -11.16
C PHE A 39 -2.26 -5.75 -12.08
N ALA A 40 -2.46 -4.48 -11.72
CA ALA A 40 -3.20 -3.51 -12.53
C ALA A 40 -2.53 -3.29 -13.90
N THR A 41 -1.19 -3.29 -13.97
CA THR A 41 -0.44 -3.17 -15.23
C THR A 41 -0.71 -4.35 -16.16
N ILE A 42 -0.67 -5.58 -15.63
CA ILE A 42 -0.97 -6.79 -16.41
C ILE A 42 -2.42 -6.75 -16.95
N VAL A 43 -3.38 -6.35 -16.11
CA VAL A 43 -4.79 -6.22 -16.51
C VAL A 43 -4.94 -5.15 -17.58
N ALA A 44 -4.30 -3.98 -17.41
CA ALA A 44 -4.34 -2.89 -18.39
C ALA A 44 -3.76 -3.29 -19.75
N GLU A 45 -2.63 -4.02 -19.77
CA GLU A 45 -2.04 -4.53 -21.00
C GLU A 45 -2.96 -5.54 -21.71
N LYS A 46 -3.54 -6.48 -20.95
CA LYS A 46 -4.50 -7.44 -21.51
C LYS A 46 -5.74 -6.75 -22.07
N PHE A 47 -6.25 -5.74 -21.34
CA PHE A 47 -7.38 -4.95 -21.79
C PHE A 47 -7.09 -4.22 -23.10
N GLY A 48 -5.96 -3.52 -23.20
CA GLY A 48 -5.57 -2.81 -24.43
C GLY A 48 -5.32 -3.73 -25.62
N LYS A 49 -4.79 -4.95 -25.38
CA LYS A 49 -4.57 -5.97 -26.43
C LYS A 49 -5.87 -6.68 -26.85
N GLY A 50 -6.81 -6.87 -25.91
CA GLY A 50 -8.04 -7.65 -26.12
C GLY A 50 -9.26 -6.83 -26.49
N THR A 51 -9.17 -5.51 -26.53
CA THR A 51 -10.30 -4.60 -26.80
C THR A 51 -9.93 -3.53 -27.82
N LYS A 52 -10.93 -2.75 -28.26
CA LYS A 52 -10.72 -1.58 -29.14
C LYS A 52 -10.24 -0.32 -28.39
N PHE A 53 -10.17 -0.38 -27.07
CA PHE A 53 -9.83 0.77 -26.24
C PHE A 53 -8.32 0.90 -26.03
N LYS A 54 -7.83 2.11 -25.75
CA LYS A 54 -6.43 2.33 -25.41
C LYS A 54 -6.06 1.63 -24.11
N THR A 55 -4.85 1.11 -24.04
CA THR A 55 -4.28 0.57 -22.80
C THR A 55 -4.35 1.61 -21.69
N PRO A 56 -4.98 1.33 -20.54
CA PRO A 56 -5.02 2.25 -19.41
C PRO A 56 -3.62 2.68 -18.94
N ALA A 57 -3.46 3.95 -18.60
CA ALA A 57 -2.23 4.47 -17.99
C ALA A 57 -2.27 4.19 -16.48
N ILE A 58 -1.28 3.46 -15.97
CA ILE A 58 -1.19 3.08 -14.55
C ILE A 58 -0.04 3.83 -13.88
N GLU A 59 -0.32 4.54 -12.79
CA GLU A 59 0.68 5.27 -12.00
C GLU A 59 0.70 4.77 -10.54
N SER A 60 1.89 4.46 -10.03
CA SER A 60 2.08 4.12 -8.61
C SER A 60 2.28 5.39 -7.78
N THR A 61 1.26 5.79 -7.02
CA THR A 61 1.26 7.00 -6.18
C THR A 61 1.04 6.69 -4.70
N GLY A 62 1.00 5.39 -4.35
CA GLY A 62 0.56 4.88 -3.05
C GLY A 62 -0.95 5.06 -2.83
N SER A 63 -1.56 4.23 -1.96
CA SER A 63 -3.01 4.25 -1.72
C SER A 63 -3.53 5.62 -1.27
N GLY A 64 -2.78 6.33 -0.42
CA GLY A 64 -3.17 7.65 0.08
C GLY A 64 -3.03 8.76 -0.96
N GLY A 65 -1.97 8.72 -1.77
CA GLY A 65 -1.73 9.64 -2.88
C GLY A 65 -2.81 9.48 -3.96
N GLY A 66 -3.07 8.23 -4.35
CA GLY A 66 -4.12 7.89 -5.32
C GLY A 66 -5.51 8.38 -4.88
N MET A 67 -5.89 8.10 -3.63
CA MET A 67 -7.16 8.59 -3.07
C MET A 67 -7.27 10.11 -3.11
N LYS A 68 -6.19 10.83 -2.79
CA LYS A 68 -6.16 12.29 -2.85
C LYS A 68 -6.37 12.81 -4.27
N LEU A 69 -5.66 12.24 -5.25
CA LEU A 69 -5.79 12.61 -6.67
C LEU A 69 -7.17 12.26 -7.23
N PHE A 70 -7.68 11.07 -6.91
CA PHE A 70 -8.98 10.58 -7.34
C PHE A 70 -10.13 11.43 -6.78
N CYS A 71 -10.10 11.78 -5.49
CA CYS A 71 -11.12 12.58 -4.84
C CYS A 71 -10.98 14.09 -5.07
N ALA A 72 -9.99 14.56 -5.88
CA ALA A 72 -9.77 15.99 -6.09
C ALA A 72 -10.84 16.66 -6.98
N GLY A 73 -11.64 15.88 -7.75
CA GLY A 73 -12.73 16.42 -8.57
C GLY A 73 -13.19 15.45 -9.66
N VAL A 74 -14.20 15.89 -10.41
CA VAL A 74 -14.85 15.12 -11.50
C VAL A 74 -14.38 15.52 -12.90
N GLY A 75 -13.48 16.50 -13.02
CA GLY A 75 -12.97 16.93 -14.34
C GLY A 75 -12.03 15.89 -14.96
N LEU A 76 -11.89 15.93 -16.28
CA LEU A 76 -11.09 14.98 -17.07
C LEU A 76 -9.59 14.99 -16.75
N GLN A 77 -9.09 16.02 -16.07
CA GLN A 77 -7.72 16.10 -15.56
C GLN A 77 -7.47 15.16 -14.37
N HIS A 78 -8.53 14.72 -13.66
CA HIS A 78 -8.43 13.82 -12.52
C HIS A 78 -8.46 12.35 -12.95
N PRO A 79 -7.90 11.42 -12.15
CA PRO A 79 -7.95 9.99 -12.43
C PRO A 79 -9.38 9.42 -12.43
N ASP A 80 -9.58 8.37 -13.23
CA ASP A 80 -10.86 7.64 -13.35
C ASP A 80 -10.98 6.55 -12.31
N VAL A 81 -9.84 5.94 -11.99
CA VAL A 81 -9.74 4.77 -11.12
C VAL A 81 -8.62 4.99 -10.11
N THR A 82 -8.80 4.54 -8.88
CA THR A 82 -7.72 4.46 -7.91
C THR A 82 -7.66 3.09 -7.24
N ASN A 83 -6.46 2.51 -7.20
CA ASN A 83 -6.19 1.26 -6.53
C ASN A 83 -5.73 1.50 -5.10
N ALA A 84 -6.12 0.62 -4.18
CA ALA A 84 -5.72 0.74 -2.79
C ALA A 84 -5.50 -0.62 -2.12
N SER A 85 -4.48 -0.69 -1.28
CA SER A 85 -4.17 -1.86 -0.45
C SER A 85 -4.79 -1.79 0.94
N ARG A 86 -5.84 -1.00 1.08
CA ARG A 86 -6.73 -0.84 2.23
C ARG A 86 -8.02 -0.17 1.80
N ARG A 87 -9.06 -0.36 2.58
CA ARG A 87 -10.32 0.37 2.34
C ARG A 87 -10.12 1.90 2.45
N MET A 88 -10.90 2.65 1.68
CA MET A 88 -11.00 4.10 1.75
C MET A 88 -11.27 4.55 3.20
N LYS A 89 -10.53 5.56 3.68
CA LYS A 89 -10.73 6.13 5.02
C LYS A 89 -11.89 7.11 5.01
N GLU A 90 -12.55 7.31 6.14
CA GLU A 90 -13.66 8.27 6.28
C GLU A 90 -13.30 9.67 5.77
N LYS A 91 -12.08 10.16 6.07
CA LYS A 91 -11.60 11.46 5.59
C LYS A 91 -11.46 11.54 4.07
N GLU A 92 -11.10 10.42 3.43
CA GLU A 92 -10.98 10.33 1.96
C GLU A 92 -12.37 10.27 1.33
N PHE A 93 -13.30 9.54 1.92
CA PHE A 93 -14.70 9.52 1.52
C PHE A 93 -15.34 10.92 1.61
N LYS A 94 -15.12 11.63 2.73
CA LYS A 94 -15.60 13.02 2.88
C LYS A 94 -14.99 13.95 1.83
N LEU A 95 -13.70 13.80 1.49
CA LEU A 95 -13.06 14.56 0.43
C LEU A 95 -13.68 14.28 -0.94
N CYS A 96 -13.92 13.01 -1.28
CA CYS A 96 -14.62 12.65 -2.51
C CYS A 96 -15.99 13.34 -2.60
N ASN A 97 -16.81 13.21 -1.56
CA ASN A 97 -18.15 13.78 -1.53
C ASN A 97 -18.15 15.31 -1.65
N SER A 98 -17.23 16.01 -0.94
CA SER A 98 -17.14 17.47 -1.02
C SER A 98 -16.75 17.97 -2.41
N ASN A 99 -16.10 17.14 -3.21
CA ASN A 99 -15.70 17.46 -4.59
C ASN A 99 -16.61 16.80 -5.65
N GLY A 100 -17.78 16.31 -5.26
CA GLY A 100 -18.79 15.72 -6.16
C GLY A 100 -18.37 14.36 -6.74
N VAL A 101 -17.38 13.67 -6.18
CA VAL A 101 -16.90 12.37 -6.65
C VAL A 101 -17.63 11.24 -5.95
N THR A 102 -18.33 10.41 -6.74
CA THR A 102 -18.95 9.16 -6.28
C THR A 102 -18.05 7.97 -6.60
N ALA A 103 -17.47 7.37 -5.57
CA ALA A 103 -16.59 6.21 -5.70
C ALA A 103 -17.39 4.89 -5.63
N THR A 104 -17.26 4.02 -6.64
CA THR A 104 -17.72 2.64 -6.56
C THR A 104 -16.54 1.76 -6.13
N GLU A 105 -16.71 1.03 -5.02
CA GLU A 105 -15.69 0.15 -4.43
C GLU A 105 -15.81 -1.27 -4.99
N PHE A 106 -14.66 -1.84 -5.39
CA PHE A 106 -14.54 -3.26 -5.72
C PHE A 106 -13.40 -3.87 -4.89
N VAL A 107 -13.62 -5.06 -4.33
CA VAL A 107 -12.56 -5.91 -3.79
C VAL A 107 -12.00 -6.73 -4.94
N VAL A 108 -10.73 -6.55 -5.27
CA VAL A 108 -10.10 -7.15 -6.46
C VAL A 108 -9.14 -8.29 -6.13
N GLY A 109 -8.89 -8.53 -4.85
CA GLY A 109 -8.03 -9.63 -4.40
C GLY A 109 -7.64 -9.49 -2.95
N ASN A 110 -6.82 -10.44 -2.50
CA ASN A 110 -6.21 -10.46 -1.17
C ASN A 110 -4.70 -10.45 -1.32
N ASP A 111 -4.03 -9.76 -0.41
CA ASP A 111 -2.58 -9.70 -0.29
C ASP A 111 -2.15 -10.21 1.08
N GLY A 112 -0.95 -10.77 1.17
CA GLY A 112 -0.32 -11.20 2.41
C GLY A 112 1.09 -10.63 2.55
N LEU A 113 1.48 -10.29 3.78
CA LEU A 113 2.83 -9.86 4.11
C LEU A 113 3.65 -11.04 4.60
N ALA A 114 4.71 -11.39 3.91
CA ALA A 114 5.68 -12.34 4.39
C ALA A 114 6.58 -11.69 5.44
N PHE A 115 6.86 -12.40 6.53
CA PHE A 115 8.01 -12.20 7.40
C PHE A 115 8.90 -13.42 7.21
N SER A 116 10.00 -13.26 6.49
CA SER A 116 10.76 -14.38 5.91
C SER A 116 12.24 -14.27 6.18
N ASN A 117 12.94 -15.39 6.12
CA ASN A 117 14.39 -15.52 6.16
C ASN A 117 14.87 -16.56 5.14
N ASN A 118 16.18 -16.81 5.09
CA ASN A 118 16.80 -17.83 4.23
C ASN A 118 16.28 -19.23 4.58
N THR A 119 16.07 -20.10 3.57
CA THR A 119 15.63 -21.49 3.76
C THR A 119 16.58 -22.34 4.58
N ASN A 120 17.90 -22.03 4.59
CA ASN A 120 18.90 -22.75 5.38
C ASN A 120 18.93 -22.29 6.85
N ALA A 121 18.32 -21.14 7.17
CA ALA A 121 18.27 -20.62 8.52
C ALA A 121 17.13 -21.27 9.33
N ARG A 122 17.16 -21.09 10.66
CA ARG A 122 16.04 -21.53 11.52
C ARG A 122 14.75 -20.80 11.11
N LYS A 123 13.69 -21.56 10.85
CA LYS A 123 12.33 -21.03 10.69
C LYS A 123 11.83 -20.51 12.03
N PHE A 124 11.25 -19.31 12.05
CA PHE A 124 10.66 -18.74 13.26
C PHE A 124 9.17 -19.05 13.36
N GLU A 125 8.73 -19.32 14.58
CA GLU A 125 7.33 -19.31 14.98
C GLU A 125 7.17 -18.16 15.98
N ILE A 126 6.62 -17.03 15.53
CA ILE A 126 6.57 -15.78 16.29
C ILE A 126 5.18 -15.16 16.24
N SER A 127 4.93 -14.19 17.10
CA SER A 127 3.71 -13.39 17.03
C SER A 127 3.99 -12.02 16.40
N ILE A 128 2.91 -11.32 15.99
CA ILE A 128 3.03 -9.92 15.56
C ILE A 128 3.53 -9.01 16.70
N MET A 129 3.44 -9.44 17.96
CA MET A 129 4.02 -8.74 19.11
C MET A 129 5.55 -8.73 19.05
N HIS A 130 6.16 -9.88 18.70
CA HIS A 130 7.60 -9.97 18.51
C HIS A 130 8.09 -9.08 17.36
N ILE A 131 7.36 -9.06 16.24
CA ILE A 131 7.69 -8.20 15.09
C ILE A 131 7.60 -6.72 15.51
N ALA A 132 6.53 -6.32 16.23
CA ALA A 132 6.36 -4.97 16.70
C ALA A 132 7.44 -4.57 17.71
N ALA A 133 7.74 -5.43 18.70
CA ALA A 133 8.79 -5.16 19.70
C ALA A 133 10.18 -5.07 19.06
N ALA A 134 10.49 -5.93 18.08
CA ALA A 134 11.78 -5.89 17.39
C ALA A 134 12.00 -4.60 16.58
N LEU A 135 10.94 -4.08 15.95
CA LEU A 135 11.06 -3.00 14.97
C LEU A 135 10.60 -1.62 15.44
N ALA A 136 9.95 -1.52 16.60
CA ALA A 136 9.46 -0.25 17.14
C ALA A 136 10.60 0.75 17.36
N GLU A 137 10.34 2.04 17.05
CA GLU A 137 11.22 3.16 17.41
C GLU A 137 11.40 3.22 18.94
N LYS A 138 10.29 3.16 19.68
CA LYS A 138 10.24 3.29 21.14
C LYS A 138 9.43 2.19 21.78
N LEU A 139 9.85 1.78 22.96
CA LEU A 139 9.12 0.84 23.81
C LEU A 139 8.95 1.41 25.23
N PRO A 140 7.88 1.04 25.95
CA PRO A 140 7.71 1.43 27.34
C PRO A 140 8.69 0.70 28.26
N ARG A 141 9.23 1.44 29.22
CA ARG A 141 10.09 0.95 30.30
C ARG A 141 9.69 1.66 31.60
N ALA A 142 10.20 1.18 32.75
CA ALA A 142 9.95 1.83 34.05
C ALA A 142 10.35 3.31 33.99
N GLY A 143 9.38 4.22 33.86
CA GLY A 143 9.62 5.67 33.78
C GLY A 143 9.14 6.34 32.48
N GLY A 144 8.71 5.60 31.47
CA GLY A 144 8.16 6.17 30.25
C GLY A 144 8.54 5.46 28.96
N LEU A 145 8.45 6.18 27.83
CA LEU A 145 8.88 5.68 26.52
C LEU A 145 10.36 5.94 26.32
N GLU A 146 11.14 4.88 26.04
CA GLU A 146 12.53 4.94 25.70
C GLU A 146 12.78 4.48 24.26
N GLU A 147 13.91 4.90 23.64
CA GLU A 147 14.39 4.33 22.40
C GLU A 147 14.58 2.82 22.55
N ASN A 148 14.25 2.06 21.50
CA ASN A 148 14.25 0.60 21.57
C ASN A 148 15.68 0.06 21.84
N TRP A 149 15.84 -0.54 23.01
CA TRP A 149 17.12 -1.08 23.51
C TRP A 149 17.34 -2.56 23.16
N LEU A 150 16.31 -3.25 22.65
CA LEU A 150 16.40 -4.67 22.32
C LEU A 150 17.37 -4.85 21.12
N LYS A 151 18.38 -5.71 21.27
CA LYS A 151 19.41 -5.94 20.24
C LYS A 151 19.32 -7.32 19.62
N THR A 152 18.77 -8.28 20.34
CA THR A 152 18.71 -9.69 19.92
C THR A 152 17.27 -10.23 19.95
N TRP A 153 17.03 -11.28 19.17
CA TRP A 153 15.74 -11.95 19.18
C TRP A 153 15.39 -12.56 20.53
N LYS A 154 16.40 -13.02 21.30
CA LYS A 154 16.20 -13.50 22.67
C LYS A 154 15.70 -12.41 23.62
N GLU A 155 16.20 -11.17 23.48
CA GLU A 155 15.71 -10.03 24.26
C GLU A 155 14.29 -9.65 23.87
N VAL A 156 13.93 -9.72 22.57
CA VAL A 156 12.56 -9.53 22.09
C VAL A 156 11.61 -10.57 22.71
N ASP A 157 12.00 -11.82 22.73
CA ASP A 157 11.23 -12.92 23.31
C ASP A 157 10.97 -12.67 24.81
N ALA A 158 12.02 -12.34 25.55
CA ALA A 158 11.91 -12.00 26.98
C ALA A 158 11.03 -10.77 27.21
N PHE A 159 11.14 -9.73 26.38
CA PHE A 159 10.30 -8.53 26.47
C PHE A 159 8.82 -8.84 26.23
N VAL A 160 8.50 -9.62 25.20
CA VAL A 160 7.12 -10.01 24.90
C VAL A 160 6.53 -10.87 26.02
N ALA A 161 7.27 -11.87 26.49
CA ALA A 161 6.83 -12.74 27.60
C ALA A 161 6.60 -11.94 28.91
N GLY A 162 7.41 -10.92 29.18
CA GLY A 162 7.29 -10.06 30.37
C GLY A 162 6.19 -9.01 30.31
N ASN A 163 5.74 -8.63 29.12
CA ASN A 163 4.78 -7.52 28.94
C ASN A 163 3.40 -7.96 28.43
N ALA A 164 3.29 -9.09 27.76
CA ALA A 164 2.01 -9.61 27.25
C ALA A 164 1.50 -10.75 28.15
N THR A 165 0.32 -10.57 28.72
CA THR A 165 -0.29 -11.56 29.62
C THR A 165 -0.44 -12.92 28.92
N GLY A 166 0.06 -13.98 29.57
CA GLY A 166 -0.07 -15.36 29.09
C GLY A 166 0.82 -15.73 27.90
N GLN A 167 1.79 -14.89 27.55
CA GLN A 167 2.75 -15.23 26.50
C GLN A 167 3.97 -15.93 27.12
N PRO A 168 4.24 -17.21 26.76
CA PRO A 168 5.44 -17.89 27.22
C PRO A 168 6.65 -17.44 26.41
N LEU A 169 7.85 -17.71 26.93
CA LEU A 169 9.08 -17.71 26.15
C LEU A 169 8.98 -18.78 25.07
N ILE A 170 9.30 -18.42 23.82
CA ILE A 170 9.27 -19.34 22.68
C ILE A 170 10.69 -19.77 22.24
N GLY A 171 11.71 -19.33 22.96
CA GLY A 171 13.10 -19.74 22.78
C GLY A 171 13.75 -19.14 21.51
N LEU A 172 13.52 -17.86 21.22
CA LEU A 172 14.20 -17.20 20.12
C LEU A 172 15.71 -17.12 20.37
N PRO A 173 16.54 -17.18 19.31
CA PRO A 173 18.00 -17.23 19.43
C PRO A 173 18.60 -15.92 19.90
N ASN A 174 19.80 -16.01 20.47
CA ASN A 174 20.60 -14.83 20.85
C ASN A 174 21.37 -14.26 19.62
N THR A 175 20.65 -14.03 18.52
CA THR A 175 21.19 -13.43 17.30
C THR A 175 20.70 -12.00 17.15
N PRO A 176 21.48 -11.12 16.49
CA PRO A 176 21.07 -9.73 16.28
C PRO A 176 19.76 -9.59 15.52
N ILE A 177 18.99 -8.55 15.85
CA ILE A 177 17.81 -8.15 15.07
C ILE A 177 18.30 -7.45 13.80
N ARG A 178 18.03 -8.03 12.63
CA ARG A 178 18.36 -7.47 11.33
C ARG A 178 17.22 -7.78 10.36
N VAL A 179 16.36 -6.79 10.12
CA VAL A 179 15.14 -6.97 9.31
C VAL A 179 15.13 -5.98 8.15
N LEU A 180 15.13 -6.48 6.94
CA LEU A 180 14.95 -5.72 5.72
C LEU A 180 13.48 -5.29 5.61
N VAL A 181 13.24 -4.01 5.43
CA VAL A 181 11.89 -3.42 5.39
C VAL A 181 11.71 -2.57 4.13
N PRO A 182 10.49 -2.54 3.54
CA PRO A 182 10.21 -1.68 2.41
C PRO A 182 10.35 -0.19 2.78
N PRO A 183 10.62 0.71 1.82
CA PRO A 183 10.77 2.13 2.07
C PRO A 183 9.43 2.78 2.43
N PRO A 184 9.41 3.99 3.03
CA PRO A 184 8.21 4.68 3.47
C PRO A 184 7.18 4.95 2.35
N THR A 185 7.61 5.00 1.10
CA THR A 185 6.77 5.18 -0.10
C THR A 185 5.97 3.93 -0.45
N SER A 186 6.43 2.76 -0.03
CA SER A 186 5.84 1.46 -0.37
C SER A 186 4.48 1.21 0.29
N GLY A 187 3.54 0.66 -0.50
CA GLY A 187 2.27 0.15 0.04
C GLY A 187 2.45 -1.05 0.98
N THR A 188 3.52 -1.83 0.81
CA THR A 188 3.91 -2.92 1.72
C THR A 188 4.35 -2.36 3.08
N ARG A 189 5.07 -1.22 3.11
CA ARG A 189 5.41 -0.50 4.34
C ARG A 189 4.17 -0.02 5.10
N ASP A 190 3.18 0.55 4.39
CA ASP A 190 1.90 0.97 4.98
C ASP A 190 1.14 -0.21 5.60
N ALA A 191 1.16 -1.36 4.93
CA ALA A 191 0.56 -2.60 5.44
C ALA A 191 1.27 -3.12 6.68
N MET A 192 2.59 -3.26 6.64
CA MET A 192 3.42 -3.64 7.78
C MET A 192 3.12 -2.76 8.98
N GLY A 193 3.11 -1.43 8.79
CA GLY A 193 2.77 -0.46 9.84
C GLY A 193 1.37 -0.66 10.44
N SER A 194 0.42 -1.20 9.67
CA SER A 194 -0.95 -1.40 10.13
C SER A 194 -1.19 -2.80 10.69
N LEU A 195 -0.74 -3.83 9.99
CA LEU A 195 -1.03 -5.23 10.30
C LEU A 195 -0.09 -5.78 11.38
N PHE A 196 1.22 -5.55 11.23
CA PHE A 196 2.20 -6.04 12.18
C PHE A 196 2.45 -5.03 13.32
N MET A 197 2.90 -3.82 13.00
CA MET A 197 3.34 -2.88 14.02
C MET A 197 2.18 -2.40 14.92
N LYS A 198 1.17 -1.74 14.36
CA LYS A 198 0.05 -1.21 15.14
C LYS A 198 -0.73 -2.30 15.89
N ASN A 199 -1.03 -3.42 15.22
CA ASN A 199 -1.77 -4.52 15.85
C ASN A 199 -0.90 -5.27 16.86
N GLY A 200 0.41 -5.41 16.60
CA GLY A 200 1.37 -5.94 17.55
C GLY A 200 1.44 -5.10 18.84
N HIS A 201 1.57 -3.78 18.73
CA HIS A 201 1.49 -2.87 19.89
C HIS A 201 0.18 -2.98 20.66
N LYS A 202 -0.95 -3.17 19.97
CA LYS A 202 -2.24 -3.37 20.64
C LYS A 202 -2.29 -4.66 21.44
N LYS A 203 -1.83 -5.78 20.86
CA LYS A 203 -1.77 -7.08 21.54
C LYS A 203 -0.76 -7.07 22.70
N LEU A 204 0.36 -6.37 22.53
CA LEU A 204 1.40 -6.21 23.54
C LEU A 204 0.98 -5.28 24.70
N GLY A 205 -0.13 -4.54 24.55
CA GLY A 205 -0.59 -3.56 25.56
C GLY A 205 0.09 -2.19 25.48
N THR A 206 1.10 -2.02 24.62
CA THR A 206 1.94 -0.80 24.54
C THR A 206 1.36 0.30 23.61
N TYR A 207 0.19 0.05 23.01
CA TYR A 207 -0.40 1.00 22.05
C TYR A 207 -0.78 2.36 22.65
N ALA A 208 -1.23 2.37 23.90
CA ALA A 208 -1.59 3.60 24.59
C ALA A 208 -0.37 4.50 24.80
N ASP A 209 0.78 3.90 25.14
CA ASP A 209 2.03 4.60 25.42
C ASP A 209 2.64 5.21 24.16
N VAL A 210 2.77 4.42 23.08
CA VAL A 210 3.39 4.88 21.81
C VAL A 210 2.44 5.74 20.96
N GLY A 211 1.14 5.61 21.14
CA GLY A 211 0.11 6.33 20.40
C GLY A 211 0.00 5.91 18.93
N LYS A 212 -1.00 6.45 18.22
CA LYS A 212 -1.33 6.07 16.84
C LYS A 212 -0.20 6.26 15.82
N LYS A 213 0.57 7.33 15.97
CA LYS A 213 1.70 7.64 15.07
C LYS A 213 2.92 6.81 15.45
N GLY A 214 3.29 6.78 16.72
CA GLY A 214 4.44 6.03 17.22
C GLY A 214 4.34 4.53 16.96
N ALA A 215 3.14 3.94 17.09
CA ALA A 215 2.92 2.53 16.80
C ALA A 215 3.23 2.06 15.36
N LYS A 216 3.58 2.97 14.45
CA LYS A 216 3.98 2.66 13.08
C LYS A 216 5.41 3.09 12.75
N LYS A 217 6.05 3.80 13.66
CA LYS A 217 7.43 4.23 13.49
C LYS A 217 8.39 3.07 13.72
N LEU A 218 9.39 2.98 12.88
CA LEU A 218 10.46 2.00 13.02
C LEU A 218 11.69 2.64 13.63
N ARG A 219 12.48 1.80 14.29
CA ARG A 219 13.81 2.16 14.80
C ARG A 219 14.77 2.43 13.66
N GLU A 220 15.75 3.32 13.90
CA GLU A 220 16.75 3.75 12.91
C GLU A 220 18.19 3.38 13.29
N ASP A 221 18.34 2.48 14.26
CA ASP A 221 19.64 2.05 14.81
C ASP A 221 20.31 0.88 14.04
N GLY A 222 19.80 0.56 12.85
CA GLY A 222 20.30 -0.49 11.97
C GLY A 222 19.65 -1.86 12.14
N ALA A 223 18.74 -2.05 13.11
CA ALA A 223 17.99 -3.30 13.24
C ALA A 223 16.85 -3.38 12.20
N ALA A 224 16.17 -2.27 11.89
CA ALA A 224 15.29 -2.13 10.75
C ALA A 224 16.07 -1.49 9.59
N ILE A 225 16.29 -2.24 8.51
CA ILE A 225 17.12 -1.84 7.37
C ILE A 225 16.22 -1.54 6.18
N GLU A 226 16.10 -0.27 5.81
CA GLU A 226 15.32 0.10 4.65
C GLU A 226 16.01 -0.33 3.36
N VAL A 227 15.24 -0.92 2.44
CA VAL A 227 15.67 -1.30 1.08
C VAL A 227 14.79 -0.62 0.05
N GLY A 228 15.16 -0.71 -1.24
CA GLY A 228 14.39 -0.08 -2.32
C GLY A 228 12.99 -0.68 -2.53
N GLU A 229 12.23 -0.08 -3.44
CA GLU A 229 10.85 -0.49 -3.78
C GLU A 229 10.75 -1.89 -4.39
N ASN A 230 11.86 -2.44 -4.88
CA ASN A 230 11.88 -3.75 -5.54
C ASN A 230 12.06 -4.86 -4.50
N ASP A 231 11.01 -5.59 -4.19
CA ASP A 231 11.01 -6.71 -3.25
C ASP A 231 12.00 -7.84 -3.64
N ASN A 232 12.40 -7.96 -4.92
CA ASN A 232 13.44 -8.91 -5.33
C ASN A 232 14.80 -8.62 -4.68
N LEU A 233 15.11 -7.36 -4.39
CA LEU A 233 16.35 -7.01 -3.67
C LEU A 233 16.33 -7.54 -2.23
N ILE A 234 15.16 -7.63 -1.60
CA ILE A 234 15.02 -8.27 -0.28
C ILE A 234 15.33 -9.75 -0.41
N ILE A 235 14.72 -10.43 -1.39
CA ILE A 235 14.91 -11.86 -1.64
C ILE A 235 16.40 -12.19 -1.88
N GLU A 236 17.08 -11.44 -2.72
CA GLU A 236 18.49 -11.64 -3.01
C GLU A 236 19.37 -11.49 -1.77
N LYS A 237 19.10 -10.48 -0.94
CA LYS A 237 19.84 -10.27 0.32
C LYS A 237 19.56 -11.39 1.34
N LEU A 238 18.32 -11.88 1.46
CA LEU A 238 17.97 -13.00 2.32
C LEU A 238 18.65 -14.31 1.85
N ALA A 239 18.73 -14.53 0.54
CA ALA A 239 19.42 -15.68 -0.02
C ALA A 239 20.93 -15.67 0.26
N ALA A 240 21.52 -14.49 0.40
CA ALA A 240 22.95 -14.30 0.65
C ALA A 240 23.35 -14.27 2.14
N ASP A 241 22.42 -14.02 3.07
CA ASP A 241 22.69 -13.87 4.51
C ASP A 241 21.61 -14.52 5.37
N GLU A 242 21.94 -15.63 6.00
CA GLU A 242 21.06 -16.43 6.85
C GLU A 242 20.63 -15.71 8.14
N GLN A 243 21.28 -14.61 8.52
CA GLN A 243 20.94 -13.84 9.72
C GLN A 243 19.92 -12.75 9.46
N LEU A 244 19.57 -12.50 8.19
CA LEU A 244 18.60 -11.50 7.82
C LEU A 244 17.17 -12.04 7.84
N PHE A 245 16.26 -11.17 8.25
CA PHE A 245 14.82 -11.29 7.99
C PHE A 245 14.39 -10.22 6.99
N GLY A 246 13.25 -10.44 6.33
CA GLY A 246 12.69 -9.47 5.39
C GLY A 246 11.17 -9.44 5.42
N ILE A 247 10.61 -8.26 5.14
CA ILE A 247 9.16 -8.05 5.02
C ILE A 247 8.84 -7.62 3.61
N PHE A 248 8.01 -8.39 2.91
CA PHE A 248 7.63 -8.16 1.52
C PHE A 248 6.31 -8.87 1.18
N GLY A 249 5.81 -8.66 -0.04
CA GLY A 249 4.52 -9.21 -0.48
C GLY A 249 4.54 -10.72 -0.72
N TYR A 250 3.41 -11.39 -0.46
CA TYR A 250 3.23 -12.83 -0.66
C TYR A 250 3.58 -13.30 -2.07
N SER A 251 3.27 -12.52 -3.10
CA SER A 251 3.56 -12.89 -4.49
C SER A 251 5.05 -13.10 -4.76
N PHE A 252 5.91 -12.33 -4.10
CA PHE A 252 7.37 -12.49 -4.19
C PHE A 252 7.84 -13.70 -3.39
N PHE A 253 7.26 -13.93 -2.21
CA PHE A 253 7.51 -15.15 -1.44
C PHE A 253 7.18 -16.41 -2.23
N ASP A 254 5.99 -16.44 -2.84
CA ASP A 254 5.48 -17.60 -3.56
C ASP A 254 6.35 -18.00 -4.75
N GLN A 255 6.93 -17.00 -5.43
CA GLN A 255 7.83 -17.20 -6.56
C GLN A 255 9.27 -17.57 -6.18
N ASN A 256 9.66 -17.48 -4.90
CA ASN A 256 11.02 -17.68 -4.43
C ASN A 256 11.11 -18.62 -3.21
N ARG A 257 10.19 -19.59 -3.10
CA ARG A 257 10.16 -20.58 -2.00
C ARG A 257 11.39 -21.48 -1.93
N ASP A 258 12.16 -21.54 -3.00
CA ASP A 258 13.46 -22.21 -3.08
C ASP A 258 14.58 -21.46 -2.32
N LYS A 259 14.45 -20.14 -2.15
CA LYS A 259 15.47 -19.26 -1.52
C LYS A 259 15.09 -18.80 -0.13
N VAL A 260 13.80 -18.59 0.11
CA VAL A 260 13.28 -18.01 1.35
C VAL A 260 12.13 -18.81 1.93
N GLN A 261 12.04 -18.83 3.26
CA GLN A 261 10.94 -19.43 4.00
C GLN A 261 10.22 -18.37 4.83
N ALA A 262 8.90 -18.48 4.95
CA ALA A 262 8.12 -17.60 5.80
C ALA A 262 8.02 -18.15 7.23
N SER A 263 8.12 -17.25 8.20
CA SER A 263 7.82 -17.55 9.60
C SER A 263 6.34 -17.89 9.77
N ILE A 264 6.03 -18.74 10.74
CA ILE A 264 4.68 -18.92 11.26
C ILE A 264 4.39 -17.72 12.17
N VAL A 265 3.33 -16.97 11.88
CA VAL A 265 2.98 -15.76 12.64
C VAL A 265 1.65 -15.94 13.36
N ASP A 266 1.63 -15.73 14.68
CA ASP A 266 0.48 -15.99 15.54
C ASP A 266 -0.09 -17.43 15.37
N GLY A 267 0.77 -18.43 15.14
CA GLY A 267 0.39 -19.82 14.91
C GLY A 267 -0.18 -20.12 13.53
N VAL A 268 -0.14 -19.16 12.59
CA VAL A 268 -0.72 -19.30 11.25
C VAL A 268 0.37 -19.27 10.18
N GLU A 269 0.40 -20.26 9.30
CA GLU A 269 1.30 -20.29 8.15
C GLU A 269 0.87 -19.32 7.06
N LEU A 270 1.88 -18.75 6.39
CA LEU A 270 1.68 -17.92 5.19
C LEU A 270 1.44 -18.83 3.98
N ASN A 271 0.19 -18.98 3.59
CA ASN A 271 -0.22 -19.68 2.37
C ASN A 271 -1.47 -19.02 1.77
N PHE A 272 -1.85 -19.45 0.57
CA PHE A 272 -2.97 -18.89 -0.17
C PHE A 272 -4.29 -18.98 0.61
N GLU A 273 -4.60 -20.14 1.21
CA GLU A 273 -5.85 -20.37 1.92
C GLU A 273 -5.98 -19.48 3.17
N ASN A 274 -4.90 -19.31 3.91
CA ASN A 274 -4.87 -18.48 5.11
C ASN A 274 -4.92 -16.98 4.79
N ILE A 275 -4.39 -16.57 3.64
CA ILE A 275 -4.55 -15.20 3.12
C ILE A 275 -5.99 -14.98 2.65
N ALA A 276 -6.53 -15.89 1.83
CA ALA A 276 -7.88 -15.79 1.27
C ALA A 276 -8.97 -15.77 2.35
N SER A 277 -8.79 -16.53 3.42
CA SER A 277 -9.70 -16.59 4.57
C SER A 277 -9.43 -15.54 5.65
N TYR A 278 -8.44 -14.68 5.49
CA TYR A 278 -7.98 -13.69 6.50
C TYR A 278 -7.57 -14.28 7.84
N LYS A 279 -7.23 -15.56 7.90
CA LYS A 279 -6.66 -16.22 9.10
C LYS A 279 -5.24 -15.72 9.38
N TYR A 280 -4.45 -15.49 8.31
CA TYR A 280 -3.09 -15.00 8.44
C TYR A 280 -3.08 -13.54 8.92
N PRO A 281 -2.32 -13.18 9.98
CA PRO A 281 -2.36 -11.83 10.57
C PRO A 281 -1.87 -10.71 9.63
N GLY A 282 -1.07 -11.07 8.63
CA GLY A 282 -0.58 -10.17 7.58
C GLY A 282 -1.48 -10.08 6.35
N ALA A 283 -2.66 -10.72 6.36
CA ALA A 283 -3.59 -10.70 5.23
C ALA A 283 -4.42 -9.41 5.18
N ARG A 284 -4.70 -8.93 3.97
CA ARG A 284 -5.52 -7.74 3.72
C ARG A 284 -6.22 -7.80 2.36
N PRO A 285 -7.42 -7.19 2.21
CA PRO A 285 -8.05 -7.00 0.92
C PRO A 285 -7.37 -5.89 0.11
N LEU A 286 -7.39 -6.08 -1.21
CA LEU A 286 -7.02 -5.09 -2.20
C LEU A 286 -8.27 -4.53 -2.85
N PHE A 287 -8.27 -3.23 -3.15
CA PHE A 287 -9.42 -2.49 -3.62
C PHE A 287 -9.11 -1.73 -4.90
N THR A 288 -10.13 -1.61 -5.71
CA THR A 288 -10.21 -0.66 -6.83
C THR A 288 -11.45 0.21 -6.64
N TYR A 289 -11.29 1.51 -6.80
CA TYR A 289 -12.37 2.49 -6.76
C TYR A 289 -12.52 3.13 -8.13
N VAL A 290 -13.75 3.11 -8.66
CA VAL A 290 -14.09 3.70 -9.97
C VAL A 290 -14.93 4.96 -9.76
N LYS A 291 -14.59 6.03 -10.47
CA LYS A 291 -15.32 7.29 -10.44
C LYS A 291 -16.57 7.19 -11.31
N ARG A 292 -17.75 7.26 -10.71
CA ARG A 292 -19.03 7.07 -11.41
C ARG A 292 -19.29 8.14 -12.46
N GLU A 293 -18.88 9.37 -12.19
CA GLU A 293 -19.07 10.53 -13.09
C GLU A 293 -18.28 10.40 -14.39
N HIS A 294 -17.28 9.52 -14.46
CA HIS A 294 -16.49 9.25 -15.66
C HIS A 294 -17.06 8.09 -16.51
N LEU A 295 -18.04 7.33 -15.98
CA LEU A 295 -18.72 6.28 -16.75
C LEU A 295 -19.47 6.89 -17.93
N GLY A 296 -19.20 6.41 -19.14
CA GLY A 296 -19.78 6.92 -20.38
C GLY A 296 -19.15 8.22 -20.90
N VAL A 297 -18.22 8.83 -20.14
CA VAL A 297 -17.43 9.99 -20.57
C VAL A 297 -16.06 9.56 -21.07
N ILE A 298 -15.37 8.72 -20.30
CA ILE A 298 -14.09 8.12 -20.72
C ILE A 298 -14.39 6.74 -21.33
N PRO A 299 -13.97 6.50 -22.58
CA PRO A 299 -14.20 5.23 -23.25
C PRO A 299 -13.56 4.05 -22.54
N GLY A 300 -14.27 2.95 -22.39
CA GLY A 300 -13.73 1.68 -21.89
C GLY A 300 -13.76 1.49 -20.38
N ILE A 301 -14.19 2.46 -19.57
CA ILE A 301 -14.22 2.28 -18.08
C ILE A 301 -15.19 1.16 -17.67
N LYS A 302 -16.29 0.96 -18.39
CA LYS A 302 -17.24 -0.10 -18.11
C LYS A 302 -16.69 -1.49 -18.40
N GLU A 303 -15.87 -1.57 -19.42
CA GLU A 303 -15.27 -2.80 -19.94
C GLU A 303 -13.99 -3.17 -19.19
N PHE A 304 -13.30 -2.18 -18.64
CA PHE A 304 -12.11 -2.36 -17.81
C PHE A 304 -12.44 -2.86 -16.41
#